data_40a28dec4870b2d53c67a1b79ac5b0c0
#
_entry.id   40a28dec4870b2d53c67a1b79ac5b0c0
#
_cell.length_a   1.000
_cell.length_b   1.000
_cell.length_c   1.000
_cell.angle_alpha   90.00
_cell.angle_beta   90.00
_cell.angle_gamma   90.00
#
_symmetry.space_group_name_H-M   'P 1'
#
loop_
_entity.id
_entity.type
_entity.pdbx_description
1 polymer ?
#
loop_
_entity_poly.entity_id
_entity_poly.type
_entity_poly.pdbx_seq_one_letter_code
_entity_poly.pdbx_strand_id
1 'polypeptide(L)'
;MRAALSTFAIAFVVVACGPLPGGGNAVTAASVAVQSSDLPSGMQKCDVSGDIDAYLAKVKAKDPTHYTTIKQEWDDAKSHGATAGQVAVYADTADHCAAFQSNSSDITTATFKLVVNFVIEFKDEAAAAKGYTSESILGFSPSTIKSSGSVPVTEGTKTGLSANSIVLTLELGGQSFYVAVWQNKKFMSILAVLNFDQATSTKIATAVNGRIK
;
A
#
# COMPACT_ATOMS: atom_id res chain seq x y z
N MET A 1 38.10 73.58 1.67
CA MET A 1 37.41 72.38 2.19
C MET A 1 36.98 71.56 0.99
N ARG A 2 37.66 70.47 0.73
CA ARG A 2 37.34 69.57 -0.40
C ARG A 2 36.77 68.24 0.22
N ALA A 3 35.49 67.94 -0.02
CA ALA A 3 34.85 66.72 0.38
C ALA A 3 35.13 65.64 -0.69
N ALA A 4 35.72 64.55 -0.26
CA ALA A 4 35.91 63.33 -1.09
C ALA A 4 34.69 62.45 -0.96
N LEU A 5 34.00 62.20 -2.08
CA LEU A 5 32.94 61.17 -2.19
C LEU A 5 33.64 59.82 -2.45
N SER A 6 33.49 58.91 -1.52
CA SER A 6 33.88 57.51 -1.70
C SER A 6 32.69 56.72 -2.27
N THR A 7 32.83 56.25 -3.49
CA THR A 7 31.86 55.39 -4.18
C THR A 7 32.07 53.94 -3.73
N PHE A 8 31.11 53.39 -3.02
CA PHE A 8 31.10 51.97 -2.62
C PHE A 8 30.48 51.16 -3.76
N ALA A 9 31.30 50.36 -4.42
CA ALA A 9 30.83 49.41 -5.43
C ALA A 9 30.36 48.10 -4.72
N ILE A 10 29.05 47.85 -4.73
CA ILE A 10 28.47 46.61 -4.24
C ILE A 10 28.51 45.60 -5.40
N ALA A 11 29.40 44.58 -5.30
CA ALA A 11 29.42 43.46 -6.21
C ALA A 11 28.31 42.49 -5.85
N PHE A 12 27.26 42.39 -6.68
CA PHE A 12 26.27 41.32 -6.60
C PHE A 12 26.87 40.01 -7.09
N VAL A 13 27.14 39.08 -6.17
CA VAL A 13 27.43 37.70 -6.51
C VAL A 13 26.10 37.02 -6.81
N VAL A 14 25.79 36.83 -8.08
CA VAL A 14 24.69 36.01 -8.55
C VAL A 14 25.12 34.56 -8.37
N VAL A 15 24.67 33.94 -7.26
CA VAL A 15 24.76 32.49 -7.10
C VAL A 15 23.73 31.86 -8.03
N ALA A 16 24.17 31.41 -9.19
CA ALA A 16 23.37 30.59 -10.08
C ALA A 16 23.10 29.24 -9.38
N CYS A 17 21.91 29.08 -8.77
CA CYS A 17 21.37 27.78 -8.44
C CYS A 17 21.07 27.04 -9.74
N GLY A 18 22.07 26.32 -10.25
CA GLY A 18 21.88 25.33 -11.30
C GLY A 18 20.96 24.20 -10.76
N PRO A 19 20.05 23.66 -11.58
CA PRO A 19 19.28 22.49 -11.17
C PRO A 19 20.26 21.35 -10.90
N LEU A 20 20.21 20.77 -9.69
CA LEU A 20 20.95 19.58 -9.33
C LEU A 20 20.49 18.44 -10.26
N PRO A 21 21.40 17.81 -11.07
CA PRO A 21 21.05 16.65 -11.84
C PRO A 21 20.96 15.46 -10.88
N GLY A 22 19.77 14.88 -10.72
CA GLY A 22 19.62 13.61 -10.01
C GLY A 22 18.45 13.48 -9.05
N GLY A 23 17.37 14.20 -9.25
CA GLY A 23 16.10 13.96 -8.55
C GLY A 23 15.29 12.85 -9.22
N GLY A 24 15.76 11.61 -9.22
CA GLY A 24 14.85 10.47 -9.42
C GLY A 24 13.84 10.53 -8.29
N ASN A 25 12.53 10.65 -8.61
CA ASN A 25 11.48 10.65 -7.61
C ASN A 25 11.65 9.40 -6.73
N ALA A 26 11.90 9.63 -5.43
CA ALA A 26 12.04 8.53 -4.49
C ALA A 26 10.77 7.67 -4.54
N VAL A 27 10.96 6.34 -4.61
CA VAL A 27 9.83 5.41 -4.55
C VAL A 27 9.19 5.53 -3.17
N THR A 28 7.90 5.75 -3.11
CA THR A 28 7.10 5.94 -1.89
C THR A 28 5.98 4.91 -1.81
N ALA A 29 5.41 4.68 -0.62
CA ALA A 29 4.26 3.81 -0.45
C ALA A 29 3.12 4.19 -1.42
N ALA A 30 2.86 5.48 -1.62
CA ALA A 30 1.84 5.97 -2.54
C ALA A 30 2.13 5.63 -4.02
N SER A 31 3.40 5.70 -4.44
CA SER A 31 3.79 5.35 -5.81
C SER A 31 3.78 3.84 -6.07
N VAL A 32 3.95 3.02 -5.03
CA VAL A 32 3.93 1.56 -5.09
C VAL A 32 2.50 1.01 -5.10
N ALA A 33 1.57 1.60 -4.34
CA ALA A 33 0.21 1.12 -4.18
C ALA A 33 -0.52 0.93 -5.53
N VAL A 34 -1.55 0.08 -5.53
CA VAL A 34 -2.42 -0.16 -6.71
C VAL A 34 -2.90 1.16 -7.31
N GLN A 35 -2.80 1.28 -8.61
CA GLN A 35 -3.25 2.42 -9.40
C GLN A 35 -4.38 2.01 -10.34
N SER A 36 -5.19 2.97 -10.80
CA SER A 36 -6.30 2.68 -11.73
C SER A 36 -5.84 2.01 -13.02
N SER A 37 -4.61 2.30 -13.48
CA SER A 37 -4.01 1.68 -14.67
C SER A 37 -3.68 0.19 -14.51
N ASP A 38 -3.61 -0.32 -13.28
CA ASP A 38 -3.36 -1.73 -13.00
C ASP A 38 -4.63 -2.58 -13.12
N LEU A 39 -5.78 -1.93 -13.13
CA LEU A 39 -7.10 -2.54 -12.99
C LEU A 39 -7.83 -2.62 -14.33
N PRO A 40 -8.73 -3.59 -14.52
CA PRO A 40 -9.67 -3.56 -15.61
C PRO A 40 -10.51 -2.27 -15.63
N SER A 41 -10.99 -1.90 -16.80
CA SER A 41 -11.90 -0.76 -16.97
C SER A 41 -13.16 -0.92 -16.10
N GLY A 42 -13.70 0.21 -15.63
CA GLY A 42 -14.90 0.25 -14.79
C GLY A 42 -14.65 0.21 -13.30
N MET A 43 -13.42 -0.07 -12.84
CA MET A 43 -13.07 0.05 -11.42
C MET A 43 -12.93 1.51 -11.00
N GLN A 44 -13.49 1.87 -9.87
CA GLN A 44 -13.48 3.20 -9.29
C GLN A 44 -12.67 3.22 -8.01
N LYS A 45 -11.83 4.24 -7.84
CA LYS A 45 -11.10 4.45 -6.59
C LYS A 45 -12.07 4.94 -5.52
N CYS A 46 -12.13 4.24 -4.40
CA CYS A 46 -13.00 4.62 -3.28
C CYS A 46 -12.39 5.78 -2.50
N ASP A 47 -13.25 6.68 -2.02
CA ASP A 47 -12.85 7.87 -1.25
C ASP A 47 -12.08 7.53 0.03
N VAL A 48 -12.27 6.33 0.58
CA VAL A 48 -11.55 5.85 1.75
C VAL A 48 -10.04 5.71 1.49
N SER A 49 -9.61 5.61 0.23
CA SER A 49 -8.19 5.53 -0.15
C SER A 49 -7.42 6.79 0.27
N GLY A 50 -6.13 6.62 0.61
CA GLY A 50 -5.24 7.69 1.02
C GLY A 50 -4.01 7.17 1.75
N ASP A 51 -3.25 8.07 2.37
CA ASP A 51 -2.29 7.64 3.39
C ASP A 51 -3.01 6.98 4.56
N ILE A 52 -2.27 6.22 5.36
CA ILE A 52 -2.87 5.40 6.42
C ILE A 52 -3.61 6.25 7.47
N ASP A 53 -3.18 7.46 7.76
CA ASP A 53 -3.81 8.33 8.75
C ASP A 53 -5.14 8.89 8.21
N ALA A 54 -5.17 9.27 6.91
CA ALA A 54 -6.40 9.67 6.23
C ALA A 54 -7.40 8.50 6.13
N TYR A 55 -6.92 7.28 5.84
CA TYR A 55 -7.74 6.07 5.88
C TYR A 55 -8.34 5.85 7.26
N LEU A 56 -7.53 5.86 8.31
CA LEU A 56 -7.96 5.67 9.69
C LEU A 56 -9.01 6.70 10.11
N ALA A 57 -8.84 7.98 9.73
CA ALA A 57 -9.82 9.01 10.05
C ALA A 57 -11.21 8.73 9.44
N LYS A 58 -11.24 8.22 8.20
CA LYS A 58 -12.50 7.87 7.50
C LYS A 58 -13.13 6.60 8.05
N VAL A 59 -12.33 5.57 8.34
CA VAL A 59 -12.82 4.32 8.95
C VAL A 59 -13.39 4.58 10.34
N LYS A 60 -12.74 5.41 11.17
CA LYS A 60 -13.23 5.76 12.51
C LYS A 60 -14.67 6.28 12.50
N ALA A 61 -15.04 7.02 11.47
CA ALA A 61 -16.39 7.61 11.36
C ALA A 61 -17.47 6.59 10.97
N LYS A 62 -17.11 5.46 10.35
CA LYS A 62 -18.04 4.49 9.77
C LYS A 62 -17.97 3.12 10.43
N ASP A 63 -16.79 2.68 10.84
CA ASP A 63 -16.51 1.39 11.46
C ASP A 63 -15.51 1.57 12.61
N PRO A 64 -15.96 2.03 13.80
CA PRO A 64 -15.08 2.27 14.95
C PRO A 64 -14.34 1.02 15.45
N THR A 65 -14.94 -0.17 15.26
CA THR A 65 -14.32 -1.44 15.66
C THR A 65 -13.12 -1.73 14.80
N HIS A 66 -13.30 -1.66 13.49
CA HIS A 66 -12.20 -1.85 12.53
C HIS A 66 -11.11 -0.79 12.69
N TYR A 67 -11.50 0.48 12.93
CA TYR A 67 -10.54 1.54 13.23
C TYR A 67 -9.60 1.16 14.39
N THR A 68 -10.15 0.61 15.49
CA THR A 68 -9.33 0.25 16.66
C THR A 68 -8.30 -0.82 16.29
N THR A 69 -8.70 -1.84 15.53
CA THR A 69 -7.83 -2.92 15.08
C THR A 69 -6.71 -2.40 14.16
N ILE A 70 -7.08 -1.70 13.09
CA ILE A 70 -6.08 -1.20 12.12
C ILE A 70 -5.14 -0.16 12.74
N LYS A 71 -5.67 0.67 13.64
CA LYS A 71 -4.83 1.63 14.35
C LYS A 71 -3.79 0.95 15.23
N GLN A 72 -4.17 -0.12 15.94
CA GLN A 72 -3.24 -0.90 16.73
C GLN A 72 -2.18 -1.55 15.83
N GLU A 73 -2.59 -2.23 14.76
CA GLU A 73 -1.68 -2.84 13.80
C GLU A 73 -0.72 -1.81 13.19
N TRP A 74 -1.21 -0.60 12.88
CA TRP A 74 -0.37 0.49 12.39
C TRP A 74 0.62 1.00 13.46
N ASP A 75 0.19 1.14 14.71
CA ASP A 75 1.08 1.55 15.80
C ASP A 75 2.17 0.48 16.06
N ASP A 76 1.82 -0.80 15.95
CA ASP A 76 2.78 -1.91 16.03
C ASP A 76 3.78 -1.85 14.88
N ALA A 77 3.33 -1.66 13.64
CA ALA A 77 4.21 -1.50 12.48
C ALA A 77 5.19 -0.32 12.66
N LYS A 78 4.72 0.82 13.18
CA LYS A 78 5.59 1.97 13.50
C LYS A 78 6.65 1.62 14.55
N SER A 79 6.30 0.85 15.57
CA SER A 79 7.25 0.40 16.59
C SER A 79 8.36 -0.48 16.00
N HIS A 80 8.10 -1.16 14.89
CA HIS A 80 9.04 -1.97 14.12
C HIS A 80 9.75 -1.22 12.99
N GLY A 81 9.49 0.09 12.86
CA GLY A 81 10.22 0.96 11.94
C GLY A 81 9.48 1.29 10.65
N ALA A 82 8.15 1.12 10.60
CA ALA A 82 7.34 1.68 9.53
C ALA A 82 7.38 3.21 9.57
N THR A 83 7.53 3.85 8.42
CA THR A 83 7.68 5.30 8.27
C THR A 83 6.54 5.94 7.49
N ALA A 84 5.88 5.18 6.62
CA ALA A 84 4.73 5.62 5.85
C ALA A 84 3.83 4.43 5.49
N GLY A 85 2.54 4.68 5.32
CA GLY A 85 1.58 3.71 4.83
C GLY A 85 0.63 4.32 3.81
N GLN A 86 0.25 3.54 2.82
CA GLN A 86 -0.73 3.92 1.79
C GLN A 86 -1.79 2.86 1.68
N VAL A 87 -3.05 3.28 1.61
CA VAL A 87 -4.20 2.40 1.37
C VAL A 87 -4.84 2.76 0.03
N ALA A 88 -5.03 1.77 -0.82
CA ALA A 88 -5.73 1.91 -2.08
C ALA A 88 -6.91 0.93 -2.12
N VAL A 89 -8.11 1.44 -2.23
CA VAL A 89 -9.35 0.66 -2.31
C VAL A 89 -10.04 1.01 -3.62
N TYR A 90 -10.44 -0.02 -4.36
CA TYR A 90 -11.21 0.10 -5.60
C TYR A 90 -12.38 -0.87 -5.60
N ALA A 91 -13.53 -0.41 -6.07
CA ALA A 91 -14.70 -1.23 -6.31
C ALA A 91 -15.27 -0.96 -7.71
N ASP A 92 -16.17 -1.81 -8.18
CA ASP A 92 -16.78 -1.67 -9.51
C ASP A 92 -17.87 -0.59 -9.57
N THR A 93 -18.40 -0.14 -8.41
CA THR A 93 -19.37 0.96 -8.32
C THR A 93 -19.11 1.85 -7.10
N ALA A 94 -19.68 3.06 -7.11
CA ALA A 94 -19.64 3.96 -5.96
C ALA A 94 -20.41 3.38 -4.75
N ASP A 95 -21.52 2.68 -5.00
CA ASP A 95 -22.30 2.03 -3.93
C ASP A 95 -21.52 0.91 -3.27
N HIS A 96 -20.71 0.15 -4.03
CA HIS A 96 -19.85 -0.86 -3.47
C HIS A 96 -18.67 -0.26 -2.68
N CYS A 97 -18.15 0.92 -3.08
CA CYS A 97 -17.23 1.68 -2.23
C CYS A 97 -17.85 2.06 -0.89
N ALA A 98 -19.11 2.50 -0.89
CA ALA A 98 -19.83 2.84 0.34
C ALA A 98 -20.13 1.59 1.19
N ALA A 99 -20.49 0.47 0.57
CA ALA A 99 -20.70 -0.81 1.24
C ALA A 99 -19.41 -1.30 1.93
N PHE A 100 -18.27 -1.28 1.23
CA PHE A 100 -16.97 -1.60 1.82
C PHE A 100 -16.67 -0.68 3.02
N GLN A 101 -16.87 0.63 2.88
CA GLN A 101 -16.56 1.58 3.95
C GLN A 101 -17.41 1.36 5.22
N SER A 102 -18.61 0.81 5.06
CA SER A 102 -19.51 0.51 6.19
C SER A 102 -19.22 -0.84 6.86
N ASN A 103 -18.48 -1.74 6.20
CA ASN A 103 -18.12 -3.06 6.71
C ASN A 103 -16.69 -3.43 6.28
N SER A 104 -15.75 -2.55 6.56
CA SER A 104 -14.37 -2.71 6.12
C SER A 104 -13.60 -3.80 6.89
N SER A 105 -14.14 -4.25 8.01
CA SER A 105 -13.57 -5.34 8.83
C SER A 105 -13.79 -6.73 8.22
N ASP A 106 -14.77 -6.92 7.34
CA ASP A 106 -15.07 -8.22 6.75
C ASP A 106 -15.17 -8.14 5.21
N ILE A 107 -14.00 -8.12 4.58
CA ILE A 107 -13.89 -8.10 3.13
C ILE A 107 -14.38 -9.40 2.48
N THR A 108 -14.49 -10.50 3.25
CA THR A 108 -14.90 -11.80 2.72
C THR A 108 -16.38 -11.86 2.36
N THR A 109 -17.19 -10.93 2.85
CA THR A 109 -18.60 -10.81 2.50
C THR A 109 -18.87 -10.04 1.20
N ALA A 110 -17.83 -9.46 0.59
CA ALA A 110 -17.98 -8.69 -0.65
C ALA A 110 -18.31 -9.61 -1.84
N THR A 111 -19.55 -9.53 -2.33
CA THR A 111 -20.01 -10.26 -3.53
C THR A 111 -19.71 -9.53 -4.85
N PHE A 112 -19.09 -8.38 -4.79
CA PHE A 112 -18.74 -7.49 -5.89
C PHE A 112 -17.22 -7.46 -6.10
N LYS A 113 -16.79 -6.87 -7.23
CA LYS A 113 -15.35 -6.70 -7.49
C LYS A 113 -14.74 -5.69 -6.53
N LEU A 114 -13.74 -6.14 -5.78
CA LEU A 114 -13.07 -5.33 -4.78
C LEU A 114 -11.55 -5.56 -4.84
N VAL A 115 -10.80 -4.48 -4.75
CA VAL A 115 -9.34 -4.50 -4.57
C VAL A 115 -8.99 -3.65 -3.37
N VAL A 116 -8.30 -4.25 -2.40
CA VAL A 116 -7.78 -3.56 -1.21
C VAL A 116 -6.28 -3.79 -1.16
N ASN A 117 -5.52 -2.73 -1.13
CA ASN A 117 -4.07 -2.79 -1.05
C ASN A 117 -3.54 -1.88 0.06
N PHE A 118 -2.79 -2.45 0.97
CA PHE A 118 -1.97 -1.73 1.94
C PHE A 118 -0.51 -1.83 1.52
N VAL A 119 0.18 -0.71 1.45
CA VAL A 119 1.63 -0.64 1.24
C VAL A 119 2.24 0.08 2.43
N ILE A 120 3.16 -0.59 3.10
CA ILE A 120 3.90 -0.06 4.25
C ILE A 120 5.34 0.17 3.81
N GLU A 121 5.84 1.37 4.02
CA GLU A 121 7.24 1.73 3.81
C GLU A 121 7.95 1.70 5.16
N PHE A 122 9.03 0.96 5.27
CA PHE A 122 9.88 0.88 6.45
C PHE A 122 11.13 1.74 6.25
N LYS A 123 11.81 2.03 7.36
CA LYS A 123 13.07 2.80 7.35
C LYS A 123 14.17 2.15 6.52
N ASP A 124 14.19 0.81 6.45
CA ASP A 124 15.18 0.01 5.72
C ASP A 124 14.61 -1.39 5.39
N GLU A 125 15.34 -2.15 4.59
CA GLU A 125 14.98 -3.50 4.14
C GLU A 125 14.94 -4.51 5.30
N ALA A 126 15.82 -4.38 6.29
CA ALA A 126 15.85 -5.28 7.44
C ALA A 126 14.59 -5.11 8.31
N ALA A 127 14.14 -3.86 8.52
CA ALA A 127 12.89 -3.57 9.21
C ALA A 127 11.69 -4.12 8.42
N ALA A 128 11.66 -3.97 7.09
CA ALA A 128 10.60 -4.51 6.25
C ALA A 128 10.56 -6.04 6.27
N ALA A 129 11.70 -6.71 6.25
CA ALA A 129 11.78 -8.17 6.35
C ALA A 129 11.28 -8.67 7.70
N LYS A 130 11.58 -7.95 8.79
CA LYS A 130 11.02 -8.24 10.11
C LYS A 130 9.50 -7.99 10.13
N GLY A 131 9.03 -6.88 9.55
CA GLY A 131 7.61 -6.57 9.41
C GLY A 131 6.84 -7.67 8.67
N TYR A 132 7.38 -8.20 7.59
CA TYR A 132 6.79 -9.31 6.84
C TYR A 132 6.48 -10.54 7.71
N THR A 133 7.28 -10.80 8.74
CA THR A 133 7.09 -11.95 9.64
C THR A 133 6.23 -11.65 10.86
N SER A 134 6.10 -10.39 11.26
CA SER A 134 5.46 -9.97 12.51
C SER A 134 4.18 -9.16 12.34
N GLU A 135 4.05 -8.44 11.21
CA GLU A 135 2.91 -7.53 11.02
C GLU A 135 1.68 -8.27 10.49
N SER A 136 0.52 -7.79 10.93
CA SER A 136 -0.79 -8.16 10.42
C SER A 136 -1.58 -6.90 10.09
N ILE A 137 -2.20 -6.87 8.93
CA ILE A 137 -3.15 -5.80 8.55
C ILE A 137 -4.41 -6.46 8.02
N LEU A 138 -5.56 -6.07 8.53
CA LEU A 138 -6.85 -6.71 8.22
C LEU A 138 -6.86 -8.22 8.53
N GLY A 139 -6.10 -8.65 9.53
CA GLY A 139 -5.95 -10.07 9.85
C GLY A 139 -5.07 -10.87 8.89
N PHE A 140 -4.48 -10.23 7.87
CA PHE A 140 -3.61 -10.91 6.91
C PHE A 140 -2.14 -10.75 7.30
N SER A 141 -1.52 -11.88 7.56
CA SER A 141 -0.07 -12.03 7.73
C SER A 141 0.37 -13.36 7.10
N PRO A 142 1.66 -13.57 6.84
CA PRO A 142 2.13 -14.88 6.36
C PRO A 142 1.71 -16.02 7.28
N SER A 143 1.71 -15.82 8.59
CA SER A 143 1.33 -16.84 9.58
C SER A 143 -0.17 -17.15 9.53
N THR A 144 -1.04 -16.12 9.45
CA THR A 144 -2.50 -16.34 9.36
C THR A 144 -2.89 -17.01 8.05
N ILE A 145 -2.24 -16.64 6.94
CA ILE A 145 -2.47 -17.31 5.64
C ILE A 145 -2.04 -18.77 5.69
N LYS A 146 -0.90 -19.11 6.29
CA LYS A 146 -0.44 -20.50 6.45
C LYS A 146 -1.36 -21.33 7.35
N SER A 147 -1.93 -20.74 8.38
CA SER A 147 -2.81 -21.41 9.33
C SER A 147 -4.25 -21.57 8.82
N SER A 148 -4.61 -21.03 7.67
CA SER A 148 -5.96 -21.12 7.09
C SER A 148 -6.35 -22.53 6.59
N GLY A 149 -5.54 -23.54 6.86
CA GLY A 149 -5.88 -24.97 6.70
C GLY A 149 -5.70 -25.48 5.27
N SER A 150 -6.73 -26.08 4.67
CA SER A 150 -6.66 -26.80 3.39
C SER A 150 -6.65 -25.92 2.15
N VAL A 151 -6.46 -24.61 2.30
CA VAL A 151 -6.47 -23.66 1.16
C VAL A 151 -5.13 -23.69 0.43
N PRO A 152 -5.10 -23.74 -0.91
CA PRO A 152 -3.86 -23.70 -1.67
C PRO A 152 -3.07 -22.41 -1.41
N VAL A 153 -1.83 -22.56 -0.96
CA VAL A 153 -0.90 -21.46 -0.67
C VAL A 153 0.37 -21.64 -1.50
N THR A 154 0.83 -20.56 -2.13
CA THR A 154 2.11 -20.48 -2.84
C THR A 154 3.05 -19.56 -2.07
N GLU A 155 4.31 -19.97 -1.88
CA GLU A 155 5.29 -19.20 -1.10
C GLU A 155 6.58 -18.91 -1.88
N GLY A 156 7.24 -17.83 -1.47
CA GLY A 156 8.56 -17.44 -1.94
C GLY A 156 8.59 -17.11 -3.43
N THR A 157 9.70 -17.38 -4.09
CA THR A 157 9.89 -17.03 -5.51
C THR A 157 8.87 -17.66 -6.47
N LYS A 158 8.17 -18.71 -6.05
CA LYS A 158 7.11 -19.35 -6.85
C LYS A 158 5.88 -18.47 -7.02
N THR A 159 5.70 -17.45 -6.17
CA THR A 159 4.60 -16.47 -6.29
C THR A 159 4.80 -15.53 -7.48
N GLY A 160 6.02 -15.38 -8.00
CA GLY A 160 6.39 -14.37 -8.98
C GLY A 160 6.58 -12.96 -8.41
N LEU A 161 6.52 -12.78 -7.08
CA LEU A 161 6.63 -11.47 -6.41
C LEU A 161 8.05 -11.26 -5.82
N SER A 162 8.38 -11.94 -4.74
CA SER A 162 9.67 -11.82 -4.06
C SER A 162 10.00 -13.10 -3.30
N ALA A 163 11.21 -13.19 -2.73
CA ALA A 163 11.57 -14.32 -1.88
C ALA A 163 10.73 -14.38 -0.58
N ASN A 164 10.44 -13.21 -0.01
CA ASN A 164 9.55 -13.06 1.13
C ASN A 164 8.13 -12.76 0.62
N SER A 165 7.42 -13.78 0.21
CA SER A 165 6.04 -13.62 -0.28
C SER A 165 5.21 -14.88 -0.03
N ILE A 166 3.91 -14.66 0.11
CA ILE A 166 2.90 -15.71 0.23
C ILE A 166 1.64 -15.26 -0.50
N VAL A 167 1.04 -16.20 -1.24
CA VAL A 167 -0.20 -15.98 -1.99
C VAL A 167 -1.17 -17.10 -1.65
N LEU A 168 -2.37 -16.71 -1.28
CA LEU A 168 -3.52 -17.59 -1.12
C LEU A 168 -4.50 -17.32 -2.26
N THR A 169 -5.00 -18.41 -2.86
CA THR A 169 -6.07 -18.35 -3.86
C THR A 169 -7.18 -19.29 -3.45
N LEU A 170 -8.41 -18.82 -3.37
CA LEU A 170 -9.56 -19.58 -2.93
C LEU A 170 -10.77 -19.24 -3.79
N GLU A 171 -11.53 -20.26 -4.18
CA GLU A 171 -12.87 -20.11 -4.72
C GLU A 171 -13.88 -20.72 -3.73
N LEU A 172 -14.83 -19.93 -3.29
CA LEU A 172 -15.85 -20.35 -2.32
C LEU A 172 -17.20 -19.74 -2.69
N GLY A 173 -18.22 -20.58 -2.88
CA GLY A 173 -19.58 -20.12 -3.15
C GLY A 173 -19.74 -19.27 -4.42
N GLY A 174 -18.90 -19.45 -5.44
CA GLY A 174 -18.88 -18.66 -6.66
C GLY A 174 -18.13 -17.33 -6.55
N GLN A 175 -17.50 -17.06 -5.41
CA GLN A 175 -16.61 -15.94 -5.18
C GLN A 175 -15.16 -16.37 -5.30
N SER A 176 -14.33 -15.53 -5.88
CA SER A 176 -12.89 -15.74 -5.97
C SER A 176 -12.14 -14.79 -5.04
N PHE A 177 -11.17 -15.33 -4.31
CA PHE A 177 -10.32 -14.61 -3.38
C PHE A 177 -8.87 -14.82 -3.77
N TYR A 178 -8.14 -13.73 -3.93
CA TYR A 178 -6.70 -13.70 -4.08
C TYR A 178 -6.13 -12.79 -3.01
N VAL A 179 -5.32 -13.34 -2.12
CA VAL A 179 -4.64 -12.58 -1.06
C VAL A 179 -3.16 -12.80 -1.19
N ALA A 180 -2.41 -11.71 -1.30
CA ALA A 180 -0.96 -11.74 -1.37
C ALA A 180 -0.35 -10.84 -0.30
N VAL A 181 0.67 -11.36 0.39
CA VAL A 181 1.51 -10.60 1.32
C VAL A 181 2.94 -10.78 0.87
N TRP A 182 3.67 -9.69 0.66
CA TRP A 182 5.08 -9.76 0.28
C TRP A 182 5.88 -8.58 0.81
N GLN A 183 7.16 -8.83 1.01
CA GLN A 183 8.17 -7.80 1.26
C GLN A 183 9.14 -7.75 0.07
N ASN A 184 9.42 -6.56 -0.42
CA ASN A 184 10.45 -6.30 -1.42
C ASN A 184 11.16 -5.00 -1.05
N LYS A 185 12.50 -5.04 -0.92
CA LYS A 185 13.30 -3.94 -0.39
C LYS A 185 12.69 -3.43 0.94
N LYS A 186 12.54 -2.12 1.09
CA LYS A 186 11.97 -1.49 2.30
C LYS A 186 10.43 -1.45 2.34
N PHE A 187 9.74 -2.11 1.40
CA PHE A 187 8.28 -2.12 1.34
C PHE A 187 7.71 -3.48 1.70
N MET A 188 6.62 -3.46 2.44
CA MET A 188 5.71 -4.58 2.63
C MET A 188 4.38 -4.24 1.96
N SER A 189 3.81 -5.17 1.22
CA SER A 189 2.50 -4.98 0.60
C SER A 189 1.57 -6.12 0.97
N ILE A 190 0.32 -5.77 1.27
CA ILE A 190 -0.80 -6.68 1.48
C ILE A 190 -1.84 -6.33 0.45
N LEU A 191 -2.22 -7.30 -0.35
CA LEU A 191 -3.18 -7.13 -1.44
C LEU A 191 -4.27 -8.19 -1.34
N ALA A 192 -5.51 -7.74 -1.27
CA ALA A 192 -6.69 -8.58 -1.44
C ALA A 192 -7.42 -8.19 -2.73
N VAL A 193 -7.69 -9.17 -3.58
CA VAL A 193 -8.42 -9.00 -4.85
C VAL A 193 -9.57 -10.01 -4.84
N LEU A 194 -10.80 -9.52 -4.92
CA LEU A 194 -12.00 -10.30 -4.78
C LEU A 194 -12.83 -10.25 -6.07
N ASN A 195 -13.34 -11.41 -6.45
CA ASN A 195 -14.24 -11.58 -7.61
C ASN A 195 -13.60 -11.20 -8.96
N PHE A 196 -12.29 -11.45 -9.08
CA PHE A 196 -11.55 -11.44 -10.34
C PHE A 196 -10.98 -12.83 -10.63
N ASP A 197 -10.71 -13.10 -11.89
CA ASP A 197 -9.95 -14.28 -12.26
C ASP A 197 -8.50 -14.22 -11.73
N GLN A 198 -7.90 -15.39 -11.57
CA GLN A 198 -6.54 -15.51 -11.01
C GLN A 198 -5.48 -14.78 -11.86
N ALA A 199 -5.63 -14.79 -13.19
CA ALA A 199 -4.66 -14.13 -14.07
C ALA A 199 -4.68 -12.62 -13.89
N THR A 200 -5.86 -12.02 -13.79
CA THR A 200 -6.06 -10.60 -13.49
C THR A 200 -5.49 -10.25 -12.12
N SER A 201 -5.79 -11.03 -11.09
CA SER A 201 -5.29 -10.82 -9.73
C SER A 201 -3.77 -10.87 -9.65
N THR A 202 -3.15 -11.86 -10.31
CA THR A 202 -1.68 -11.98 -10.41
C THR A 202 -1.06 -10.80 -11.16
N LYS A 203 -1.70 -10.32 -12.23
CA LYS A 203 -1.22 -9.15 -12.97
C LYS A 203 -1.21 -7.89 -12.09
N ILE A 204 -2.26 -7.68 -11.30
CA ILE A 204 -2.34 -6.55 -10.35
C ILE A 204 -1.19 -6.64 -9.34
N ALA A 205 -0.99 -7.80 -8.70
CA ALA A 205 0.09 -8.00 -7.73
C ALA A 205 1.48 -7.76 -8.34
N THR A 206 1.71 -8.27 -9.55
CA THR A 206 2.98 -8.09 -10.29
C THR A 206 3.22 -6.63 -10.65
N ALA A 207 2.19 -5.88 -11.04
CA ALA A 207 2.29 -4.45 -11.35
C ALA A 207 2.71 -3.64 -10.10
N VAL A 208 2.10 -3.93 -8.94
CA VAL A 208 2.48 -3.31 -7.65
C VAL A 208 3.94 -3.64 -7.31
N ASN A 209 4.32 -4.92 -7.36
CA ASN A 209 5.69 -5.35 -7.05
C ASN A 209 6.73 -4.74 -8.01
N GLY A 210 6.41 -4.61 -9.29
CA GLY A 210 7.28 -4.05 -10.32
C GLY A 210 7.61 -2.56 -10.14
N ARG A 211 6.84 -1.83 -9.32
CA ARG A 211 7.13 -0.43 -8.97
C ARG A 211 8.14 -0.28 -7.82
N ILE A 212 8.42 -1.34 -7.10
CA ILE A 212 9.44 -1.35 -6.05
C ILE A 212 10.82 -1.55 -6.72
N LYS A 213 11.53 -0.44 -6.93
CA LYS A 213 12.84 -0.39 -7.63
C LYS A 213 13.99 -0.15 -6.68
#